data_fe8e2d56423c58f57caa5bcc50037161
#
_entry.id   fe8e2d56423c58f57caa5bcc50037161
#
_cell.length_a   1.000
_cell.length_b   1.000
_cell.length_c   1.000
_cell.angle_alpha   90.00
_cell.angle_beta   90.00
_cell.angle_gamma   90.00
#
_symmetry.space_group_name_H-M   'P 1'
#
loop_
_entity.id
_entity.type
_entity.pdbx_description
1 polymer ?
#
loop_
_entity_poly.entity_id
_entity_poly.type
_entity_poly.pdbx_seq_one_letter_code
_entity_poly.pdbx_strand_id
1 'polypeptide(L)'
;DKKRIEEEQAQLQQQADRLAGERGEVEQELIRVSADLKASDLGSKQQQLEELEQRSRMLIDNSRQWRKIVQGLKQWEEDEVITDYISNPVLNLIEAIENGNVTEENCQELHLKIESAKQDIENEFEDYSEQKREAGKELKEKQKLVDDMKNNRKSYSENLRSARSSLERKLSDRYGRTIKVQILADLFDVADEEWKNAVEGRMGRLKFSLITEPKFAHDAAAVFREMKQFEEVDLINSKAIADSEPRAMENSLYEAVETKEAYVDVCLKRYLGHIVKCHSVEELEQVKDGVTPDCYSYSNFIFRHLRKKDYTTNACIGEKVSKARLAEYEADVERLGKQYQELHYMTERLKAARDFESLKEEKEYYVNLSGAEKELGKVNKKKTALEETIRTLKEGQYKELQQKEQSLKQQMRELQAA
;
A
#
# COMPACT_ATOMS: atom_id res chain seq x y z
N ASP A 1 106.48 35.33 -16.23
CA ASP A 1 105.11 35.25 -15.82
C ASP A 1 104.08 35.09 -17.00
N LYS A 2 104.28 35.82 -18.10
CA LYS A 2 103.37 35.75 -19.25
C LYS A 2 103.28 34.36 -19.91
N LYS A 3 104.44 33.75 -20.13
CA LYS A 3 104.60 32.43 -20.72
C LYS A 3 103.93 31.32 -19.86
N ARG A 4 104.04 31.44 -18.55
CA ARG A 4 103.43 30.48 -17.62
C ARG A 4 101.94 30.58 -17.60
N ILE A 5 101.37 31.81 -17.71
CA ILE A 5 99.97 32.04 -17.81
C ILE A 5 99.38 31.49 -19.14
N GLU A 6 100.14 31.67 -20.26
CA GLU A 6 99.76 31.14 -21.57
C GLU A 6 99.82 29.60 -21.60
N GLU A 7 100.80 28.96 -20.91
CA GLU A 7 100.84 27.51 -20.73
C GLU A 7 99.75 26.97 -19.84
N GLU A 8 99.36 27.64 -18.73
CA GLU A 8 98.24 27.31 -17.86
C GLU A 8 96.90 27.49 -18.60
N GLN A 9 96.75 28.55 -19.40
CA GLN A 9 95.58 28.75 -20.24
C GLN A 9 95.43 27.63 -21.31
N ALA A 10 96.52 27.25 -21.96
CA ALA A 10 96.45 26.18 -22.94
C ALA A 10 96.14 24.82 -22.31
N GLN A 11 96.64 24.54 -21.10
CA GLN A 11 96.27 23.31 -20.35
C GLN A 11 94.83 23.30 -19.90
N LEU A 12 94.33 24.41 -19.42
CA LEU A 12 92.93 24.56 -19.03
C LEU A 12 91.96 24.43 -20.22
N GLN A 13 92.41 25.03 -21.38
CA GLN A 13 91.56 24.86 -22.61
C GLN A 13 91.58 23.41 -23.09
N GLN A 14 92.74 22.71 -23.05
CA GLN A 14 92.78 21.29 -23.40
C GLN A 14 91.98 20.40 -22.45
N GLN A 15 91.94 20.71 -21.14
CA GLN A 15 91.06 20.04 -20.16
C GLN A 15 89.56 20.32 -20.42
N ALA A 16 89.19 21.56 -20.72
CA ALA A 16 87.85 21.93 -21.07
C ALA A 16 87.37 21.22 -22.34
N ASP A 17 88.16 21.17 -23.37
CA ASP A 17 87.87 20.48 -24.63
C ASP A 17 87.73 18.96 -24.42
N ARG A 18 88.50 18.35 -23.54
CA ARG A 18 88.38 16.95 -23.17
C ARG A 18 87.10 16.67 -22.37
N LEU A 19 86.82 17.47 -21.37
CA LEU A 19 85.60 17.33 -20.57
C LEU A 19 84.35 17.57 -21.42
N ALA A 20 84.37 18.51 -22.35
CA ALA A 20 83.30 18.73 -23.32
C ALA A 20 83.07 17.51 -24.23
N GLY A 21 84.17 16.85 -24.69
CA GLY A 21 84.11 15.61 -25.43
C GLY A 21 83.49 14.47 -24.63
N GLU A 22 84.05 14.24 -23.42
CA GLU A 22 83.52 13.22 -22.50
C GLU A 22 82.03 13.46 -22.16
N ARG A 23 81.58 14.72 -21.94
CA ARG A 23 80.25 15.09 -21.73
C ARG A 23 79.35 14.77 -22.95
N GLY A 24 79.82 15.08 -24.14
CA GLY A 24 79.11 14.77 -25.38
C GLY A 24 78.87 13.26 -25.58
N GLU A 25 79.91 12.44 -25.28
CA GLU A 25 79.77 10.98 -25.33
C GLU A 25 78.76 10.44 -24.32
N VAL A 26 78.82 10.90 -23.07
CA VAL A 26 77.87 10.48 -22.03
C VAL A 26 76.41 10.92 -22.35
N GLU A 27 76.23 12.13 -22.91
CA GLU A 27 74.99 12.64 -23.37
C GLU A 27 74.36 11.78 -24.48
N GLN A 28 75.13 11.41 -25.48
CA GLN A 28 74.70 10.52 -26.55
C GLN A 28 74.36 9.13 -26.05
N GLU A 29 75.13 8.55 -25.14
CA GLU A 29 74.86 7.25 -24.55
C GLU A 29 73.58 7.30 -23.65
N LEU A 30 73.41 8.40 -22.90
CA LEU A 30 72.16 8.61 -22.10
C LEU A 30 70.92 8.69 -22.99
N ILE A 31 70.98 9.43 -24.09
CA ILE A 31 69.91 9.50 -25.08
C ILE A 31 69.58 8.11 -25.62
N ARG A 32 70.60 7.33 -25.96
CA ARG A 32 70.47 5.97 -26.49
C ARG A 32 69.76 5.04 -25.45
N VAL A 33 70.30 4.99 -24.23
CA VAL A 33 69.73 4.15 -23.15
C VAL A 33 68.35 4.58 -22.79
N SER A 34 68.05 5.88 -22.77
CA SER A 34 66.71 6.39 -22.54
C SER A 34 65.71 6.02 -23.67
N ALA A 35 66.19 5.98 -24.93
CA ALA A 35 65.39 5.51 -26.06
C ALA A 35 65.15 4.00 -25.99
N ASP A 36 66.15 3.22 -25.63
CA ASP A 36 65.99 1.77 -25.43
C ASP A 36 65.07 1.43 -24.28
N LEU A 37 65.12 2.20 -23.20
CA LEU A 37 64.10 2.07 -22.09
C LEU A 37 62.68 2.37 -22.55
N LYS A 38 62.46 3.43 -23.35
CA LYS A 38 61.18 3.78 -23.90
C LYS A 38 60.68 2.77 -24.94
N ALA A 39 61.57 2.24 -25.74
CA ALA A 39 61.26 1.22 -26.75
C ALA A 39 61.17 -0.18 -26.16
N SER A 40 61.41 -0.35 -24.85
CA SER A 40 61.32 -1.64 -24.21
C SER A 40 59.88 -2.14 -24.23
N ASP A 41 59.69 -3.45 -24.42
CA ASP A 41 58.39 -4.14 -24.43
C ASP A 41 57.59 -3.97 -23.10
N LEU A 42 58.24 -3.47 -22.05
CA LEU A 42 57.69 -3.26 -20.74
C LEU A 42 56.54 -2.25 -20.74
N GLY A 43 56.68 -1.11 -21.41
CA GLY A 43 55.63 -0.08 -21.50
C GLY A 43 54.39 -0.60 -22.21
N SER A 44 54.58 -1.31 -23.32
CA SER A 44 53.47 -1.98 -24.04
C SER A 44 52.76 -3.04 -23.19
N LYS A 45 53.52 -3.86 -22.43
CA LYS A 45 52.95 -4.88 -21.54
C LYS A 45 52.20 -4.27 -20.36
N GLN A 46 52.68 -3.16 -19.81
CA GLN A 46 51.99 -2.44 -18.74
C GLN A 46 50.67 -1.85 -19.24
N GLN A 47 50.63 -1.29 -20.44
CA GLN A 47 49.39 -0.80 -21.03
C GLN A 47 48.38 -1.94 -21.26
N GLN A 48 48.84 -3.09 -21.79
CA GLN A 48 48.00 -4.27 -21.94
C GLN A 48 47.46 -4.77 -20.60
N LEU A 49 48.24 -4.68 -19.53
CA LEU A 49 47.78 -5.05 -18.18
C LEU A 49 46.68 -4.11 -17.69
N GLU A 50 46.86 -2.82 -17.89
CA GLU A 50 45.83 -1.82 -17.52
C GLU A 50 44.51 -2.04 -18.28
N GLU A 51 44.58 -2.32 -19.58
CA GLU A 51 43.43 -2.67 -20.40
C GLU A 51 42.72 -3.94 -19.89
N LEU A 52 43.47 -4.98 -19.51
CA LEU A 52 42.91 -6.21 -18.92
C LEU A 52 42.35 -5.96 -17.53
N GLU A 53 42.90 -5.06 -16.74
CA GLU A 53 42.33 -4.67 -15.44
C GLU A 53 41.00 -3.93 -15.59
N GLN A 54 40.94 -2.98 -16.51
CA GLN A 54 39.68 -2.28 -16.82
C GLN A 54 38.60 -3.26 -17.29
N ARG A 55 38.98 -4.16 -18.21
CA ARG A 55 38.05 -5.21 -18.68
C ARG A 55 37.62 -6.15 -17.57
N SER A 56 38.54 -6.53 -16.68
CA SER A 56 38.23 -7.37 -15.52
C SER A 56 37.20 -6.70 -14.59
N ARG A 57 37.38 -5.39 -14.32
CA ARG A 57 36.40 -4.63 -13.50
C ARG A 57 35.00 -4.62 -14.14
N MET A 58 34.93 -4.34 -15.45
CA MET A 58 33.66 -4.37 -16.18
C MET A 58 32.99 -5.75 -16.12
N LEU A 59 33.76 -6.84 -16.29
CA LEU A 59 33.25 -8.21 -16.24
C LEU A 59 32.79 -8.60 -14.83
N ILE A 60 33.45 -8.11 -13.78
CA ILE A 60 33.01 -8.28 -12.40
C ILE A 60 31.63 -7.61 -12.19
N ASP A 61 31.45 -6.39 -12.67
CA ASP A 61 30.20 -5.67 -12.55
C ASP A 61 29.08 -6.34 -13.37
N ASN A 62 29.37 -6.78 -14.58
CA ASN A 62 28.45 -7.55 -15.41
C ASN A 62 28.03 -8.88 -14.75
N SER A 63 28.99 -9.62 -14.18
CA SER A 63 28.70 -10.85 -13.44
C SER A 63 27.79 -10.59 -12.22
N ARG A 64 28.02 -9.48 -11.53
CA ARG A 64 27.19 -9.05 -10.39
C ARG A 64 25.77 -8.69 -10.81
N GLN A 65 25.62 -8.00 -11.95
CA GLN A 65 24.32 -7.67 -12.52
C GLN A 65 23.58 -8.94 -12.96
N TRP A 66 24.27 -9.86 -13.63
CA TRP A 66 23.67 -11.12 -14.03
C TRP A 66 23.13 -11.93 -12.85
N ARG A 67 23.89 -12.03 -11.77
CA ARG A 67 23.44 -12.71 -10.55
C ARG A 67 22.17 -12.08 -9.95
N LYS A 68 22.06 -10.75 -10.01
CA LYS A 68 20.83 -10.06 -9.56
C LYS A 68 19.65 -10.38 -10.44
N ILE A 69 19.84 -10.44 -11.76
CA ILE A 69 18.79 -10.80 -12.71
C ILE A 69 18.31 -12.22 -12.46
N VAL A 70 19.22 -13.19 -12.34
CA VAL A 70 18.88 -14.57 -12.02
C VAL A 70 18.14 -14.67 -10.68
N GLN A 71 18.59 -13.95 -9.66
CA GLN A 71 17.89 -13.89 -8.37
C GLN A 71 16.50 -13.26 -8.50
N GLY A 72 16.33 -12.27 -9.36
CA GLY A 72 15.03 -11.66 -9.66
C GLY A 72 14.09 -12.63 -10.40
N LEU A 73 14.63 -13.47 -11.30
CA LEU A 73 13.85 -14.51 -11.97
C LEU A 73 13.38 -15.60 -11.01
N LYS A 74 14.15 -15.93 -9.98
CA LYS A 74 13.75 -16.90 -8.95
C LYS A 74 12.52 -16.49 -8.17
N GLN A 75 12.23 -15.21 -8.04
CA GLN A 75 11.03 -14.75 -7.38
C GLN A 75 9.76 -15.28 -8.04
N TRP A 76 9.80 -15.56 -9.35
CA TRP A 76 8.69 -16.18 -10.08
C TRP A 76 8.44 -17.62 -9.70
N GLU A 77 9.47 -18.35 -9.24
CA GLU A 77 9.38 -19.76 -8.83
C GLU A 77 9.07 -19.91 -7.34
N GLU A 78 9.57 -19.01 -6.52
CA GLU A 78 9.57 -19.12 -5.06
C GLU A 78 8.36 -18.45 -4.40
N ASP A 79 7.68 -17.51 -5.09
CA ASP A 79 6.54 -16.80 -4.54
C ASP A 79 5.25 -17.62 -4.65
N GLU A 80 4.73 -18.08 -3.52
CA GLU A 80 3.54 -18.94 -3.45
C GLU A 80 2.29 -18.32 -4.10
N VAL A 81 2.15 -17.00 -4.11
CA VAL A 81 1.01 -16.33 -4.75
C VAL A 81 1.20 -16.24 -6.25
N ILE A 82 2.42 -15.99 -6.70
CA ILE A 82 2.73 -15.74 -8.12
C ILE A 82 2.85 -17.04 -8.92
N THR A 83 3.19 -18.15 -8.29
CA THR A 83 3.28 -19.46 -8.96
C THR A 83 1.98 -19.90 -9.65
N ASP A 84 0.83 -19.44 -9.16
CA ASP A 84 -0.47 -19.73 -9.78
C ASP A 84 -0.65 -19.07 -11.16
N TYR A 85 0.12 -18.03 -11.45
CA TYR A 85 0.08 -17.30 -12.74
C TYR A 85 1.14 -17.78 -13.74
N ILE A 86 1.98 -18.76 -13.37
CA ILE A 86 3.10 -19.22 -14.17
C ILE A 86 2.86 -20.65 -14.63
N SER A 87 3.00 -20.87 -15.94
CA SER A 87 2.91 -22.20 -16.53
C SER A 87 4.25 -22.95 -16.45
N ASN A 88 4.22 -24.30 -16.48
CA ASN A 88 5.42 -25.13 -16.53
C ASN A 88 6.43 -24.73 -17.62
N PRO A 89 6.02 -24.33 -18.85
CA PRO A 89 6.96 -23.81 -19.84
C PRO A 89 7.75 -22.56 -19.40
N VAL A 90 7.18 -21.70 -18.56
CA VAL A 90 7.89 -20.52 -17.99
C VAL A 90 8.94 -20.99 -16.99
N LEU A 91 8.56 -21.89 -16.08
CA LEU A 91 9.48 -22.47 -15.08
C LEU A 91 10.67 -23.16 -15.77
N ASN A 92 10.41 -23.95 -16.81
CA ASN A 92 11.47 -24.61 -17.57
C ASN A 92 12.44 -23.62 -18.24
N LEU A 93 11.96 -22.48 -18.71
CA LEU A 93 12.81 -21.42 -19.29
C LEU A 93 13.64 -20.72 -18.22
N ILE A 94 13.07 -20.44 -17.05
CA ILE A 94 13.81 -19.87 -15.91
C ILE A 94 14.94 -20.83 -15.51
N GLU A 95 14.63 -22.10 -15.30
CA GLU A 95 15.61 -23.13 -14.96
C GLU A 95 16.71 -23.27 -16.03
N ALA A 96 16.35 -23.22 -17.32
CA ALA A 96 17.34 -23.26 -18.41
C ALA A 96 18.29 -22.06 -18.35
N ILE A 97 17.80 -20.88 -18.08
CA ILE A 97 18.60 -19.65 -17.95
C ILE A 97 19.50 -19.73 -16.71
N GLU A 98 18.99 -20.21 -15.59
CA GLU A 98 19.78 -20.44 -14.36
C GLU A 98 20.93 -21.42 -14.58
N ASN A 99 20.68 -22.47 -15.34
CA ASN A 99 21.66 -23.48 -15.70
C ASN A 99 22.65 -23.01 -16.80
N GLY A 100 22.59 -21.74 -17.21
CA GLY A 100 23.54 -21.12 -18.15
C GLY A 100 23.16 -21.29 -19.62
N ASN A 101 22.01 -21.82 -19.96
CA ASN A 101 21.48 -21.85 -21.32
C ASN A 101 20.82 -20.52 -21.68
N VAL A 102 21.65 -19.47 -21.81
CA VAL A 102 21.21 -18.10 -22.08
C VAL A 102 21.42 -17.80 -23.56
N THR A 103 20.32 -17.79 -24.29
CA THR A 103 20.28 -17.39 -25.72
C THR A 103 19.28 -16.25 -25.88
N GLU A 104 19.42 -15.48 -26.97
CA GLU A 104 18.46 -14.42 -27.30
C GLU A 104 17.05 -14.98 -27.42
N GLU A 105 16.89 -16.17 -28.02
CA GLU A 105 15.60 -16.85 -28.19
C GLU A 105 14.96 -17.20 -26.85
N ASN A 106 15.71 -17.83 -25.92
CA ASN A 106 15.22 -18.20 -24.60
C ASN A 106 14.84 -16.96 -23.79
N CYS A 107 15.65 -15.90 -23.86
CA CYS A 107 15.38 -14.64 -23.19
C CYS A 107 14.13 -13.96 -23.76
N GLN A 108 13.95 -13.98 -25.09
CA GLN A 108 12.78 -13.41 -25.74
C GLN A 108 11.51 -14.19 -25.42
N GLU A 109 11.56 -15.51 -25.46
CA GLU A 109 10.41 -16.36 -25.14
C GLU A 109 10.01 -16.19 -23.67
N LEU A 110 10.98 -16.19 -22.74
CA LEU A 110 10.70 -15.97 -21.32
C LEU A 110 10.10 -14.56 -21.08
N HIS A 111 10.67 -13.53 -21.69
CA HIS A 111 10.13 -12.18 -21.59
C HIS A 111 8.65 -12.11 -22.01
N LEU A 112 8.28 -12.66 -23.16
CA LEU A 112 6.90 -12.64 -23.64
C LEU A 112 5.95 -13.40 -22.71
N LYS A 113 6.37 -14.55 -22.20
CA LYS A 113 5.55 -15.36 -21.28
C LYS A 113 5.36 -14.65 -19.92
N ILE A 114 6.41 -14.03 -19.39
CA ILE A 114 6.33 -13.26 -18.14
C ILE A 114 5.44 -12.02 -18.33
N GLU A 115 5.56 -11.31 -19.44
CA GLU A 115 4.69 -10.14 -19.69
C GLU A 115 3.20 -10.53 -19.81
N SER A 116 2.91 -11.74 -20.37
CA SER A 116 1.55 -12.29 -20.36
C SER A 116 1.07 -12.57 -18.93
N ALA A 117 1.90 -13.24 -18.12
CA ALA A 117 1.57 -13.50 -16.71
C ALA A 117 1.38 -12.21 -15.91
N LYS A 118 2.19 -11.17 -16.17
CA LYS A 118 2.03 -9.85 -15.56
C LYS A 118 0.70 -9.19 -15.91
N GLN A 119 0.20 -9.39 -17.12
CA GLN A 119 -1.12 -8.87 -17.50
C GLN A 119 -2.24 -9.56 -16.71
N ASP A 120 -2.15 -10.88 -16.52
CA ASP A 120 -3.11 -11.61 -15.70
C ASP A 120 -3.05 -11.17 -14.23
N ILE A 121 -1.85 -10.98 -13.70
CA ILE A 121 -1.60 -10.44 -12.35
C ILE A 121 -2.19 -9.02 -12.21
N GLU A 122 -2.05 -8.16 -13.23
CA GLU A 122 -2.61 -6.81 -13.21
C GLU A 122 -4.14 -6.83 -13.13
N ASN A 123 -4.79 -7.68 -13.93
CA ASN A 123 -6.24 -7.83 -13.90
C ASN A 123 -6.73 -8.28 -12.52
N GLU A 124 -6.08 -9.28 -11.93
CA GLU A 124 -6.38 -9.77 -10.59
C GLU A 124 -6.10 -8.70 -9.51
N PHE A 125 -5.03 -7.93 -9.66
CA PHE A 125 -4.72 -6.82 -8.77
C PHE A 125 -5.83 -5.76 -8.76
N GLU A 126 -6.39 -5.43 -9.92
CA GLU A 126 -7.51 -4.48 -10.02
C GLU A 126 -8.74 -5.03 -9.31
N ASP A 127 -9.08 -6.30 -9.52
CA ASP A 127 -10.21 -6.98 -8.88
C ASP A 127 -10.06 -7.01 -7.34
N TYR A 128 -8.91 -7.44 -6.83
CA TYR A 128 -8.65 -7.43 -5.37
C TYR A 128 -8.62 -6.02 -4.78
N SER A 129 -8.15 -5.03 -5.53
CA SER A 129 -8.14 -3.64 -5.10
C SER A 129 -9.55 -3.07 -4.95
N GLU A 130 -10.46 -3.43 -5.87
CA GLU A 130 -11.87 -3.05 -5.78
C GLU A 130 -12.56 -3.73 -4.59
N GLN A 131 -12.41 -5.05 -4.44
CA GLN A 131 -12.95 -5.80 -3.31
C GLN A 131 -12.43 -5.27 -1.96
N LYS A 132 -11.13 -4.95 -1.87
CA LYS A 132 -10.54 -4.33 -0.67
C LYS A 132 -11.18 -2.98 -0.36
N ARG A 133 -11.41 -2.15 -1.37
CA ARG A 133 -12.06 -0.85 -1.21
C ARG A 133 -13.48 -0.98 -0.66
N GLU A 134 -14.25 -1.95 -1.18
CA GLU A 134 -15.62 -2.22 -0.73
C GLU A 134 -15.65 -2.77 0.71
N ALA A 135 -14.83 -3.80 0.98
CA ALA A 135 -14.68 -4.35 2.33
C ALA A 135 -14.23 -3.29 3.35
N GLY A 136 -13.32 -2.40 2.96
CA GLY A 136 -12.87 -1.28 3.80
C GLY A 136 -13.98 -0.26 4.12
N LYS A 137 -14.89 0.00 3.20
CA LYS A 137 -16.07 0.86 3.45
C LYS A 137 -17.02 0.20 4.42
N GLU A 138 -17.37 -1.07 4.16
CA GLU A 138 -18.29 -1.82 5.00
C GLU A 138 -17.74 -1.98 6.43
N LEU A 139 -16.44 -2.29 6.55
CA LEU A 139 -15.75 -2.38 7.84
C LEU A 139 -15.84 -1.07 8.64
N LYS A 140 -15.58 0.08 8.00
CA LYS A 140 -15.69 1.40 8.64
C LYS A 140 -17.10 1.72 9.09
N GLU A 141 -18.10 1.39 8.27
CA GLU A 141 -19.50 1.60 8.63
C GLU A 141 -19.90 0.75 9.84
N LYS A 142 -19.53 -0.53 9.85
CA LYS A 142 -19.79 -1.43 10.98
C LYS A 142 -19.03 -1.03 12.23
N GLN A 143 -17.78 -0.63 12.12
CA GLN A 143 -16.96 -0.13 13.23
C GLN A 143 -17.61 1.10 13.88
N LYS A 144 -18.10 2.04 13.07
CA LYS A 144 -18.81 3.23 13.56
C LYS A 144 -20.09 2.86 14.30
N LEU A 145 -20.84 1.85 13.80
CA LEU A 145 -22.02 1.36 14.49
C LEU A 145 -21.69 0.75 15.87
N VAL A 146 -20.61 -0.06 15.94
CA VAL A 146 -20.12 -0.64 17.21
C VAL A 146 -19.73 0.47 18.17
N ASP A 147 -18.98 1.46 17.71
CA ASP A 147 -18.52 2.58 18.54
C ASP A 147 -19.68 3.43 19.05
N ASP A 148 -20.67 3.73 18.21
CA ASP A 148 -21.87 4.46 18.60
C ASP A 148 -22.68 3.65 19.64
N MET A 149 -22.80 2.34 19.46
CA MET A 149 -23.49 1.45 20.41
C MET A 149 -22.76 1.33 21.74
N LYS A 150 -21.42 1.22 21.76
CA LYS A 150 -20.60 1.19 22.98
C LYS A 150 -20.70 2.49 23.78
N ASN A 151 -20.87 3.61 23.09
CA ASN A 151 -21.02 4.93 23.70
C ASN A 151 -22.48 5.27 24.04
N ASN A 152 -23.41 4.29 23.99
CA ASN A 152 -24.86 4.52 24.14
C ASN A 152 -25.41 5.61 23.21
N ARG A 153 -24.76 5.84 22.08
CA ARG A 153 -25.22 6.76 21.05
C ARG A 153 -26.02 5.99 20.02
N LYS A 154 -27.29 6.22 19.97
CA LYS A 154 -28.12 5.71 18.85
C LYS A 154 -27.66 6.39 17.56
N SER A 155 -27.42 5.61 16.52
CA SER A 155 -26.99 6.13 15.22
C SER A 155 -28.19 6.71 14.45
N TYR A 156 -28.58 7.89 14.84
CA TYR A 156 -29.55 8.70 14.05
C TYR A 156 -28.82 9.39 12.89
N SER A 157 -29.53 9.56 11.78
CA SER A 157 -28.97 10.32 10.66
C SER A 157 -28.61 11.75 11.08
N GLU A 158 -27.58 12.32 10.44
CA GLU A 158 -27.18 13.70 10.69
C GLU A 158 -28.35 14.68 10.45
N ASN A 159 -29.15 14.40 9.43
CA ASN A 159 -30.34 15.18 9.10
C ASN A 159 -31.35 15.21 10.29
N LEU A 160 -31.63 14.07 10.89
CA LEU A 160 -32.55 13.97 12.04
C LEU A 160 -32.01 14.70 13.28
N ARG A 161 -30.70 14.51 13.56
CA ARG A 161 -30.05 15.20 14.70
C ARG A 161 -30.06 16.72 14.52
N SER A 162 -29.73 17.18 13.31
CA SER A 162 -29.74 18.61 12.98
C SER A 162 -31.14 19.21 13.02
N ALA A 163 -32.15 18.48 12.54
CA ALA A 163 -33.55 18.91 12.63
C ALA A 163 -34.00 19.04 14.07
N ARG A 164 -33.72 18.04 14.93
CA ARG A 164 -34.03 18.08 16.35
C ARG A 164 -33.40 19.30 17.03
N SER A 165 -32.08 19.47 16.87
CA SER A 165 -31.34 20.57 17.52
C SER A 165 -31.80 21.95 17.05
N SER A 166 -32.10 22.10 15.76
CA SER A 166 -32.60 23.36 15.19
C SER A 166 -34.03 23.69 15.69
N LEU A 167 -34.90 22.71 15.76
CA LEU A 167 -36.27 22.89 16.27
C LEU A 167 -36.24 23.21 17.76
N GLU A 168 -35.42 22.49 18.53
CA GLU A 168 -35.27 22.72 19.98
C GLU A 168 -34.74 24.15 20.26
N ARG A 169 -33.74 24.60 19.52
CA ARG A 169 -33.20 25.96 19.66
C ARG A 169 -34.28 27.02 19.34
N LYS A 170 -34.95 26.93 18.19
CA LYS A 170 -35.97 27.90 17.78
C LYS A 170 -37.14 27.99 18.73
N LEU A 171 -37.59 26.81 19.27
CA LEU A 171 -38.64 26.81 20.29
C LEU A 171 -38.16 27.43 21.61
N SER A 172 -36.94 27.08 22.03
CA SER A 172 -36.35 27.63 23.27
C SER A 172 -36.17 29.11 23.20
N ASP A 173 -35.74 29.65 22.07
CA ASP A 173 -35.63 31.08 21.81
C ASP A 173 -36.99 31.78 21.90
N ARG A 174 -38.04 31.16 21.31
CA ARG A 174 -39.40 31.71 21.33
C ARG A 174 -40.02 31.76 22.73
N TYR A 175 -39.70 30.80 23.57
CA TYR A 175 -40.25 30.70 24.93
C TYR A 175 -39.31 31.29 26.01
N GLY A 176 -38.11 31.72 25.66
CA GLY A 176 -37.13 32.24 26.61
C GLY A 176 -36.67 31.19 27.66
N ARG A 177 -36.85 29.91 27.37
CA ARG A 177 -36.46 28.80 28.24
C ARG A 177 -36.23 27.53 27.39
N THR A 178 -35.51 26.58 27.93
CA THR A 178 -35.26 25.27 27.24
C THR A 178 -36.57 24.49 27.03
N ILE A 179 -36.90 24.27 25.79
CA ILE A 179 -37.99 23.41 25.34
C ILE A 179 -37.37 22.16 24.72
N LYS A 180 -37.59 20.99 25.30
CA LYS A 180 -37.05 19.74 24.81
C LYS A 180 -37.82 19.26 23.55
N VAL A 181 -37.03 18.96 22.50
CA VAL A 181 -37.50 18.22 21.33
C VAL A 181 -36.80 16.86 21.35
N GLN A 182 -37.55 15.79 21.30
CA GLN A 182 -37.02 14.45 21.47
C GLN A 182 -37.38 13.58 20.26
N ILE A 183 -36.65 12.47 20.08
CA ILE A 183 -36.98 11.45 19.09
C ILE A 183 -37.83 10.40 19.80
N LEU A 184 -38.92 9.99 19.18
CA LEU A 184 -39.90 9.07 19.80
C LEU A 184 -39.21 7.80 20.32
N ALA A 185 -38.31 7.19 19.55
CA ALA A 185 -37.60 5.97 19.95
C ALA A 185 -36.76 6.09 21.24
N ASP A 186 -36.45 7.31 21.69
CA ASP A 186 -35.69 7.55 22.94
C ASP A 186 -36.60 7.57 24.19
N LEU A 187 -37.90 7.56 24.00
CA LEU A 187 -38.87 7.85 25.05
C LEU A 187 -39.65 6.63 25.54
N PHE A 188 -39.43 5.46 24.95
CA PHE A 188 -40.05 4.22 25.39
C PHE A 188 -39.14 3.01 25.16
N ASP A 189 -39.42 1.95 25.89
CA ASP A 189 -38.72 0.67 25.81
C ASP A 189 -39.68 -0.44 25.40
N VAL A 190 -39.16 -1.54 24.87
CA VAL A 190 -39.92 -2.76 24.64
C VAL A 190 -39.69 -3.67 25.85
N ALA A 191 -40.75 -3.88 26.64
CA ALA A 191 -40.72 -4.69 27.85
C ALA A 191 -40.75 -6.19 27.54
N ASP A 192 -41.37 -6.57 26.43
CA ASP A 192 -41.48 -7.96 25.97
C ASP A 192 -40.57 -8.23 24.79
N GLU A 193 -39.45 -8.93 25.05
CA GLU A 193 -38.40 -9.23 24.04
C GLU A 193 -38.92 -10.09 22.86
N GLU A 194 -39.97 -10.92 23.07
CA GLU A 194 -40.60 -11.69 22.00
C GLU A 194 -41.13 -10.77 20.88
N TRP A 195 -41.71 -9.64 21.28
CA TRP A 195 -42.36 -8.68 20.36
C TRP A 195 -41.45 -7.55 19.87
N LYS A 196 -40.19 -7.54 20.29
CA LYS A 196 -39.27 -6.45 19.97
C LYS A 196 -39.15 -6.16 18.48
N ASN A 197 -38.93 -7.20 17.67
CA ASN A 197 -38.82 -7.04 16.22
C ASN A 197 -40.14 -6.59 15.59
N ALA A 198 -41.26 -7.10 16.09
CA ALA A 198 -42.59 -6.70 15.63
C ALA A 198 -42.87 -5.22 15.96
N VAL A 199 -42.54 -4.77 17.16
CA VAL A 199 -42.66 -3.35 17.57
C VAL A 199 -41.78 -2.47 16.70
N GLU A 200 -40.49 -2.80 16.57
CA GLU A 200 -39.53 -2.07 15.72
C GLU A 200 -40.00 -1.97 14.26
N GLY A 201 -40.46 -3.08 13.70
CA GLY A 201 -40.96 -3.17 12.34
C GLY A 201 -42.23 -2.42 12.09
N ARG A 202 -43.20 -2.50 13.04
CA ARG A 202 -44.50 -1.79 12.96
C ARG A 202 -44.33 -0.28 13.17
N MET A 203 -43.42 0.13 14.04
CA MET A 203 -43.08 1.53 14.22
C MET A 203 -42.33 2.09 12.97
N GLY A 204 -41.54 1.27 12.28
CA GLY A 204 -40.91 1.65 11.01
C GLY A 204 -40.24 3.02 11.08
N ARG A 205 -40.59 3.97 10.17
CA ARG A 205 -40.09 5.36 10.18
C ARG A 205 -40.60 6.19 11.36
N LEU A 206 -41.80 5.85 11.87
CA LEU A 206 -42.47 6.64 12.91
C LEU A 206 -41.62 6.79 14.18
N LYS A 207 -40.83 5.77 14.53
CA LYS A 207 -39.93 5.82 15.69
C LYS A 207 -38.84 6.90 15.62
N PHE A 208 -38.52 7.37 14.41
CA PHE A 208 -37.57 8.46 14.17
C PHE A 208 -38.23 9.85 14.19
N SER A 209 -39.55 9.93 14.39
CA SER A 209 -40.24 11.22 14.40
C SER A 209 -39.86 12.06 15.62
N LEU A 210 -39.76 13.35 15.41
CA LEU A 210 -39.63 14.33 16.49
C LEU A 210 -40.95 14.47 17.24
N ILE A 211 -40.83 14.68 18.54
CA ILE A 211 -42.00 14.87 19.42
C ILE A 211 -41.68 15.91 20.49
N THR A 212 -42.71 16.67 20.88
CA THR A 212 -42.67 17.61 22.01
C THR A 212 -43.83 17.32 22.95
N GLU A 213 -43.80 17.88 24.17
CA GLU A 213 -44.99 17.90 25.03
C GLU A 213 -46.17 18.55 24.30
N PRO A 214 -47.43 18.07 24.55
CA PRO A 214 -48.63 18.55 23.86
C PRO A 214 -48.86 20.06 23.86
N LYS A 215 -48.47 20.74 24.94
CA LYS A 215 -48.56 22.21 25.07
C LYS A 215 -47.71 22.99 24.08
N PHE A 216 -46.65 22.38 23.52
CA PHE A 216 -45.78 23.01 22.55
C PHE A 216 -46.00 22.53 21.12
N ALA A 217 -46.86 21.52 20.91
CA ALA A 217 -47.00 20.83 19.63
C ALA A 217 -47.44 21.78 18.49
N HIS A 218 -48.32 22.73 18.78
CA HIS A 218 -48.77 23.72 17.78
C HIS A 218 -47.64 24.63 17.31
N ASP A 219 -46.89 25.19 18.26
CA ASP A 219 -45.75 26.08 17.93
C ASP A 219 -44.61 25.32 17.30
N ALA A 220 -44.37 24.07 17.72
CA ALA A 220 -43.39 23.19 17.08
C ALA A 220 -43.77 22.96 15.61
N ALA A 221 -45.00 22.69 15.29
CA ALA A 221 -45.47 22.51 13.92
C ALA A 221 -45.32 23.79 13.08
N ALA A 222 -45.61 24.96 13.65
CA ALA A 222 -45.46 26.24 12.99
C ALA A 222 -43.99 26.53 12.65
N VAL A 223 -43.07 26.31 13.61
CA VAL A 223 -41.61 26.48 13.41
C VAL A 223 -41.09 25.47 12.42
N PHE A 224 -41.50 24.19 12.54
CA PHE A 224 -41.02 23.11 11.67
C PHE A 224 -41.44 23.30 10.22
N ARG A 225 -42.61 23.88 9.94
CA ARG A 225 -43.08 24.23 8.59
C ARG A 225 -42.09 25.13 7.82
N GLU A 226 -41.38 25.99 8.54
CA GLU A 226 -40.37 26.89 7.95
C GLU A 226 -39.01 26.22 7.71
N MET A 227 -38.78 25.02 8.27
CA MET A 227 -37.53 24.28 8.23
C MET A 227 -37.51 23.31 7.03
N LYS A 228 -37.68 23.85 5.80
CA LYS A 228 -37.86 23.05 4.56
C LYS A 228 -36.65 22.17 4.18
N GLN A 229 -35.46 22.47 4.70
CA GLN A 229 -34.25 21.68 4.47
C GLN A 229 -34.28 20.28 5.09
N PHE A 230 -35.25 19.96 5.95
CA PHE A 230 -35.40 18.68 6.64
C PHE A 230 -36.58 17.85 6.09
N GLU A 231 -36.61 17.64 4.77
CA GLU A 231 -37.72 17.02 4.04
C GLU A 231 -38.10 15.61 4.52
N GLU A 232 -37.12 14.84 5.00
CA GLU A 232 -37.35 13.43 5.41
C GLU A 232 -37.63 13.25 6.92
N VAL A 233 -37.75 14.33 7.66
CA VAL A 233 -38.01 14.29 9.12
C VAL A 233 -39.49 14.52 9.38
N ASP A 234 -40.06 13.69 10.24
CA ASP A 234 -41.49 13.80 10.66
C ASP A 234 -41.57 14.43 12.05
N LEU A 235 -42.61 15.21 12.29
CA LEU A 235 -42.97 15.78 13.59
C LEU A 235 -44.34 15.31 14.01
N ILE A 236 -44.44 14.69 15.20
CA ILE A 236 -45.71 14.19 15.77
C ILE A 236 -46.51 15.34 16.38
N ASN A 237 -47.78 15.44 16.03
CA ASN A 237 -48.73 16.31 16.69
C ASN A 237 -49.26 15.63 17.98
N SER A 238 -48.47 15.68 19.03
CA SER A 238 -48.79 15.06 20.33
C SER A 238 -50.04 15.62 20.96
N LYS A 239 -50.40 16.90 20.70
CA LYS A 239 -51.63 17.50 21.19
C LYS A 239 -52.86 16.89 20.52
N ALA A 240 -52.89 16.79 19.20
CA ALA A 240 -54.04 16.20 18.49
C ALA A 240 -54.27 14.72 18.88
N ILE A 241 -53.16 13.99 19.11
CA ILE A 241 -53.25 12.61 19.60
C ILE A 241 -53.85 12.57 21.02
N ALA A 242 -53.37 13.42 21.91
CA ALA A 242 -53.90 13.52 23.28
C ALA A 242 -55.41 13.86 23.29
N ASP A 243 -55.80 14.85 22.47
CA ASP A 243 -57.19 15.28 22.34
C ASP A 243 -58.14 14.18 21.75
N SER A 244 -57.57 13.19 21.06
CA SER A 244 -58.31 12.04 20.49
C SER A 244 -58.56 10.89 21.47
N GLU A 245 -58.03 10.93 22.67
CA GLU A 245 -58.18 9.94 23.75
C GLU A 245 -58.07 8.48 23.27
N PRO A 246 -56.99 8.07 22.62
CA PRO A 246 -56.88 6.72 22.05
C PRO A 246 -56.92 5.65 23.14
N ARG A 247 -57.60 4.55 22.83
CA ARG A 247 -57.66 3.37 23.72
C ARG A 247 -56.93 2.21 23.06
N ALA A 248 -56.17 1.46 23.84
CA ALA A 248 -55.56 0.23 23.40
C ALA A 248 -56.56 -0.93 23.49
N MET A 249 -56.52 -1.80 22.51
CA MET A 249 -57.28 -3.07 22.53
C MET A 249 -56.53 -4.06 23.42
N GLU A 250 -57.29 -5.00 23.99
CA GLU A 250 -56.71 -6.16 24.69
C GLU A 250 -55.83 -6.98 23.72
N ASN A 251 -54.76 -7.53 24.23
CA ASN A 251 -53.75 -8.26 23.45
C ASN A 251 -53.12 -7.45 22.30
N SER A 252 -53.08 -6.12 22.42
CA SER A 252 -52.45 -5.27 21.41
C SER A 252 -50.94 -5.19 21.58
N LEU A 253 -50.26 -4.81 20.50
CA LEU A 253 -48.79 -4.62 20.51
C LEU A 253 -48.34 -3.52 21.49
N TYR A 254 -49.25 -2.61 21.89
CA TYR A 254 -49.04 -1.62 22.93
C TYR A 254 -48.64 -2.27 24.28
N GLU A 255 -49.20 -3.44 24.63
CA GLU A 255 -48.85 -4.12 25.89
C GLU A 255 -47.40 -4.59 25.98
N ALA A 256 -46.70 -4.65 24.83
CA ALA A 256 -45.29 -5.04 24.77
C ALA A 256 -44.33 -3.87 25.03
N VAL A 257 -44.82 -2.64 25.20
CA VAL A 257 -44.02 -1.44 25.38
C VAL A 257 -44.29 -0.72 26.69
N GLU A 258 -43.27 0.00 27.18
CA GLU A 258 -43.39 0.83 28.39
C GLU A 258 -42.74 2.19 28.20
N THR A 259 -43.25 3.22 28.86
CA THR A 259 -42.70 4.58 28.86
C THR A 259 -42.94 5.28 30.19
N LYS A 260 -42.06 6.22 30.53
CA LYS A 260 -42.22 7.07 31.73
C LYS A 260 -43.01 8.35 31.44
N GLU A 261 -43.17 8.70 30.16
CA GLU A 261 -43.77 9.95 29.72
C GLU A 261 -45.25 9.78 29.36
N ALA A 262 -46.13 10.41 30.11
CA ALA A 262 -47.58 10.27 29.92
C ALA A 262 -48.06 10.63 28.51
N TYR A 263 -47.49 11.64 27.88
CA TYR A 263 -47.87 12.04 26.52
C TYR A 263 -47.39 11.05 25.47
N VAL A 264 -46.27 10.36 25.73
CA VAL A 264 -45.73 9.30 24.88
C VAL A 264 -46.59 8.05 25.00
N ASP A 265 -47.05 7.72 26.22
CA ASP A 265 -47.96 6.61 26.45
C ASP A 265 -49.27 6.73 25.60
N VAL A 266 -49.83 7.92 25.55
CA VAL A 266 -50.99 8.21 24.70
C VAL A 266 -50.64 8.06 23.21
N CYS A 267 -49.46 8.47 22.77
CA CYS A 267 -48.99 8.27 21.40
C CYS A 267 -48.84 6.77 21.07
N LEU A 268 -48.23 5.99 21.99
CA LEU A 268 -48.08 4.55 21.82
C LEU A 268 -49.43 3.82 21.75
N LYS A 269 -50.39 4.19 22.57
CA LYS A 269 -51.80 3.70 22.45
C LYS A 269 -52.36 3.99 21.06
N ARG A 270 -52.15 5.17 20.52
CA ARG A 270 -52.61 5.52 19.16
C ARG A 270 -51.99 4.67 18.07
N TYR A 271 -50.66 4.45 18.16
CA TYR A 271 -49.92 3.80 17.08
C TYR A 271 -49.87 2.27 17.18
N LEU A 272 -49.86 1.70 18.40
CA LEU A 272 -49.71 0.27 18.65
C LEU A 272 -50.97 -0.37 19.24
N GLY A 273 -51.86 0.42 19.83
CA GLY A 273 -53.03 -0.10 20.56
C GLY A 273 -54.11 -0.74 19.70
N HIS A 274 -54.06 -0.61 18.40
CA HIS A 274 -54.99 -1.27 17.47
C HIS A 274 -54.38 -2.48 16.74
N ILE A 275 -53.12 -2.77 16.96
CA ILE A 275 -52.40 -3.88 16.33
C ILE A 275 -52.42 -5.06 17.29
N VAL A 276 -53.07 -6.14 16.90
CA VAL A 276 -53.22 -7.33 17.74
C VAL A 276 -51.98 -8.23 17.62
N LYS A 277 -51.51 -8.76 18.75
CA LYS A 277 -50.48 -9.77 18.82
C LYS A 277 -51.04 -11.12 18.39
N CYS A 278 -50.48 -11.73 17.37
CA CYS A 278 -50.89 -13.01 16.80
C CYS A 278 -49.67 -13.95 16.70
N HIS A 279 -49.92 -15.25 16.83
CA HIS A 279 -48.86 -16.27 16.71
C HIS A 279 -49.00 -17.14 15.47
N SER A 280 -50.12 -17.02 14.74
CA SER A 280 -50.36 -17.80 13.53
C SER A 280 -51.08 -16.99 12.44
N VAL A 281 -51.11 -17.54 11.22
CA VAL A 281 -51.81 -16.92 10.09
C VAL A 281 -53.34 -16.94 10.34
N GLU A 282 -53.84 -17.99 10.95
CA GLU A 282 -55.26 -18.15 11.30
C GLU A 282 -55.74 -17.07 12.29
N GLU A 283 -54.87 -16.71 13.25
CA GLU A 283 -55.14 -15.60 14.18
C GLU A 283 -55.09 -14.25 13.46
N LEU A 284 -54.17 -14.06 12.55
CA LEU A 284 -54.07 -12.83 11.74
C LEU A 284 -55.31 -12.59 10.90
N GLU A 285 -55.92 -13.65 10.35
CA GLU A 285 -57.19 -13.55 9.56
C GLU A 285 -58.41 -13.16 10.38
N GLN A 286 -58.35 -13.33 11.69
CA GLN A 286 -59.46 -12.98 12.60
C GLN A 286 -59.44 -11.52 13.08
N VAL A 287 -58.35 -10.79 12.79
CA VAL A 287 -58.17 -9.41 13.23
C VAL A 287 -58.14 -8.42 12.07
N LYS A 288 -58.41 -7.16 12.35
CA LYS A 288 -58.32 -6.10 11.32
C LYS A 288 -56.87 -5.67 11.04
N ASP A 289 -56.06 -5.69 12.06
CA ASP A 289 -54.65 -5.35 12.01
C ASP A 289 -53.92 -6.19 13.06
N GLY A 290 -52.96 -6.97 12.61
CA GLY A 290 -52.20 -7.89 13.47
C GLY A 290 -50.75 -8.08 12.99
N VAL A 291 -49.95 -8.61 13.89
CA VAL A 291 -48.53 -8.93 13.60
C VAL A 291 -48.08 -10.14 14.41
N THR A 292 -47.21 -10.94 13.86
CA THR A 292 -46.56 -12.07 14.54
C THR A 292 -45.16 -11.69 15.04
N PRO A 293 -44.59 -12.41 16.03
CA PRO A 293 -43.24 -12.16 16.52
C PRO A 293 -42.16 -12.26 15.43
N ASP A 294 -42.35 -13.11 14.42
CA ASP A 294 -41.46 -13.26 13.25
C ASP A 294 -41.64 -12.19 12.16
N CYS A 295 -42.39 -11.11 12.50
CA CYS A 295 -42.56 -9.93 11.64
C CYS A 295 -43.44 -10.16 10.40
N TYR A 296 -44.38 -11.09 10.44
CA TYR A 296 -45.43 -11.22 9.46
C TYR A 296 -46.68 -10.45 9.93
N SER A 297 -47.24 -9.62 9.07
CA SER A 297 -48.36 -8.72 9.46
C SER A 297 -49.50 -8.81 8.49
N TYR A 298 -50.72 -8.55 9.02
CA TYR A 298 -51.93 -8.44 8.26
C TYR A 298 -52.62 -7.12 8.57
N SER A 299 -52.95 -6.37 7.54
CA SER A 299 -53.77 -5.16 7.67
C SER A 299 -54.43 -4.80 6.34
N ASN A 300 -55.63 -4.23 6.38
CA ASN A 300 -56.36 -3.86 5.17
C ASN A 300 -56.51 -5.04 4.18
N PHE A 301 -56.75 -6.25 4.66
CA PHE A 301 -56.83 -7.49 3.87
C PHE A 301 -55.56 -7.88 3.11
N ILE A 302 -54.37 -7.35 3.54
CA ILE A 302 -53.08 -7.61 2.91
C ILE A 302 -52.15 -8.23 3.93
N PHE A 303 -51.60 -9.42 3.60
CA PHE A 303 -50.50 -10.00 4.30
C PHE A 303 -49.19 -9.41 3.76
N ARG A 304 -48.23 -9.12 4.66
CA ARG A 304 -46.88 -8.66 4.27
C ARG A 304 -45.81 -9.01 5.30
N HIS A 305 -44.63 -9.29 4.85
CA HIS A 305 -43.47 -9.26 5.71
C HIS A 305 -43.11 -7.82 6.02
N LEU A 306 -42.84 -7.50 7.30
CA LEU A 306 -42.25 -6.20 7.66
C LEU A 306 -40.86 -6.08 7.06
N ARG A 307 -40.45 -4.85 6.77
CA ARG A 307 -39.12 -4.61 6.19
C ARG A 307 -38.03 -5.01 7.18
N LYS A 308 -37.22 -6.01 6.83
CA LYS A 308 -36.15 -6.51 7.67
C LYS A 308 -35.22 -5.37 8.19
N LYS A 309 -34.92 -4.39 7.36
CA LYS A 309 -34.13 -3.21 7.73
C LYS A 309 -34.72 -2.46 8.93
N ASP A 310 -36.04 -2.38 9.08
CA ASP A 310 -36.71 -1.60 10.14
C ASP A 310 -36.52 -2.21 11.53
N TYR A 311 -36.41 -3.54 11.65
CA TYR A 311 -36.22 -4.23 12.91
C TYR A 311 -34.81 -4.84 13.08
N THR A 312 -33.90 -4.58 12.13
CA THR A 312 -32.49 -4.96 12.23
C THR A 312 -31.59 -3.73 12.24
N THR A 313 -31.17 -3.25 11.08
CA THR A 313 -30.23 -2.12 10.94
C THR A 313 -30.78 -0.83 11.56
N ASN A 314 -32.09 -0.57 11.40
CA ASN A 314 -32.76 0.62 11.89
C ASN A 314 -33.43 0.45 13.26
N ALA A 315 -33.26 -0.69 13.93
CA ALA A 315 -33.85 -0.88 15.26
C ALA A 315 -33.12 0.01 16.27
N CYS A 316 -33.88 0.80 17.02
CA CYS A 316 -33.33 1.79 17.93
C CYS A 316 -34.21 2.11 19.14
N ILE A 317 -35.32 1.37 19.35
CA ILE A 317 -36.23 1.60 20.48
C ILE A 317 -35.54 1.13 21.77
N GLY A 318 -35.66 1.94 22.83
CA GLY A 318 -35.16 1.64 24.17
C GLY A 318 -33.82 2.29 24.52
N GLU A 319 -33.57 2.48 25.81
CA GLU A 319 -32.31 3.03 26.33
C GLU A 319 -31.14 2.04 26.26
N LYS A 320 -31.46 0.74 26.33
CA LYS A 320 -30.43 -0.31 26.36
C LYS A 320 -30.16 -0.87 24.96
N VAL A 321 -28.99 -0.66 24.50
CA VAL A 321 -28.45 -1.40 23.35
C VAL A 321 -28.44 -2.89 23.71
N SER A 322 -29.12 -3.72 22.94
CA SER A 322 -29.12 -5.17 23.14
C SER A 322 -27.67 -5.69 23.11
N LYS A 323 -27.22 -6.33 24.21
CA LYS A 323 -25.87 -6.95 24.27
C LYS A 323 -25.68 -7.99 23.18
N ALA A 324 -26.73 -8.73 22.82
CA ALA A 324 -26.70 -9.71 21.74
C ALA A 324 -26.39 -9.04 20.38
N ARG A 325 -26.97 -7.87 20.15
CA ARG A 325 -26.81 -7.12 18.90
C ARG A 325 -25.42 -6.48 18.79
N LEU A 326 -24.92 -5.95 19.92
CA LEU A 326 -23.55 -5.46 19.96
C LEU A 326 -22.56 -6.58 19.64
N ALA A 327 -22.74 -7.77 20.22
CA ALA A 327 -21.94 -8.95 19.96
C ALA A 327 -21.99 -9.39 18.48
N GLU A 328 -23.16 -9.31 17.84
CA GLU A 328 -23.32 -9.61 16.40
C GLU A 328 -22.51 -8.63 15.54
N TYR A 329 -22.61 -7.33 15.80
CA TYR A 329 -21.82 -6.34 15.06
C TYR A 329 -20.33 -6.42 15.34
N GLU A 330 -19.91 -6.76 16.56
CA GLU A 330 -18.51 -7.01 16.87
C GLU A 330 -17.97 -8.23 16.11
N ALA A 331 -18.76 -9.29 15.99
CA ALA A 331 -18.40 -10.45 15.17
C ALA A 331 -18.32 -10.10 13.67
N ASP A 332 -19.24 -9.26 13.17
CA ASP A 332 -19.16 -8.75 11.80
C ASP A 332 -17.89 -7.93 11.56
N VAL A 333 -17.53 -7.04 12.49
CA VAL A 333 -16.29 -6.23 12.40
C VAL A 333 -15.06 -7.13 12.39
N GLU A 334 -15.02 -8.17 13.21
CA GLU A 334 -13.91 -9.12 13.23
C GLU A 334 -13.82 -9.89 11.90
N ARG A 335 -14.92 -10.40 11.38
CA ARG A 335 -14.98 -11.11 10.08
C ARG A 335 -14.55 -10.23 8.93
N LEU A 336 -15.10 -9.01 8.83
CA LEU A 336 -14.74 -8.03 7.80
C LEU A 336 -13.30 -7.56 7.95
N GLY A 337 -12.78 -7.43 9.17
CA GLY A 337 -11.40 -7.11 9.44
C GLY A 337 -10.45 -8.16 8.90
N LYS A 338 -10.73 -9.45 9.11
CA LYS A 338 -9.95 -10.56 8.56
C LYS A 338 -9.99 -10.55 7.03
N GLN A 339 -11.19 -10.42 6.45
CA GLN A 339 -11.36 -10.34 5.00
C GLN A 339 -10.59 -9.17 4.39
N TYR A 340 -10.64 -8.00 5.01
CA TYR A 340 -9.87 -6.83 4.56
C TYR A 340 -8.36 -7.06 4.61
N GLN A 341 -7.86 -7.74 5.66
CA GLN A 341 -6.44 -8.07 5.80
C GLN A 341 -5.98 -9.06 4.72
N GLU A 342 -6.80 -10.09 4.41
CA GLU A 342 -6.52 -11.04 3.34
C GLU A 342 -6.47 -10.35 1.98
N LEU A 343 -7.46 -9.51 1.67
CA LEU A 343 -7.49 -8.73 0.44
C LEU A 343 -6.32 -7.74 0.36
N HIS A 344 -5.94 -7.13 1.46
CA HIS A 344 -4.77 -6.26 1.53
C HIS A 344 -3.48 -7.03 1.25
N TYR A 345 -3.30 -8.20 1.89
CA TYR A 345 -2.14 -9.07 1.66
C TYR A 345 -2.03 -9.46 0.18
N MET A 346 -3.11 -9.94 -0.43
CA MET A 346 -3.13 -10.29 -1.86
C MET A 346 -2.81 -9.09 -2.76
N THR A 347 -3.42 -7.94 -2.48
CA THR A 347 -3.16 -6.70 -3.23
C THR A 347 -1.68 -6.29 -3.18
N GLU A 348 -1.03 -6.36 -2.01
CA GLU A 348 0.39 -5.99 -1.87
C GLU A 348 1.31 -7.01 -2.55
N ARG A 349 0.98 -8.30 -2.49
CA ARG A 349 1.74 -9.36 -3.17
C ARG A 349 1.69 -9.21 -4.69
N LEU A 350 0.49 -9.05 -5.26
CA LEU A 350 0.32 -8.83 -6.69
C LEU A 350 0.98 -7.52 -7.16
N LYS A 351 0.91 -6.47 -6.35
CA LYS A 351 1.61 -5.22 -6.62
C LYS A 351 3.12 -5.39 -6.67
N ALA A 352 3.71 -6.13 -5.75
CA ALA A 352 5.14 -6.40 -5.71
C ALA A 352 5.63 -7.18 -6.95
N ALA A 353 4.80 -8.07 -7.48
CA ALA A 353 5.11 -8.85 -8.69
C ALA A 353 5.33 -8.00 -9.94
N ARG A 354 4.85 -6.76 -9.98
CA ARG A 354 5.13 -5.81 -11.07
C ARG A 354 6.61 -5.49 -11.18
N ASP A 355 7.34 -5.51 -10.05
CA ASP A 355 8.76 -5.19 -9.97
C ASP A 355 9.66 -6.42 -10.16
N PHE A 356 9.08 -7.63 -10.32
CA PHE A 356 9.84 -8.83 -10.60
C PHE A 356 10.50 -8.75 -11.98
N GLU A 357 11.71 -9.34 -12.09
CA GLU A 357 12.50 -9.34 -13.32
C GLU A 357 11.73 -9.98 -14.49
N SER A 358 11.74 -9.34 -15.65
CA SER A 358 11.03 -9.80 -16.86
C SER A 358 11.87 -9.74 -18.13
N LEU A 359 13.17 -9.54 -18.02
CA LEU A 359 14.10 -9.44 -19.15
C LEU A 359 13.70 -8.37 -20.18
N LYS A 360 13.42 -7.14 -19.73
CA LYS A 360 12.92 -6.03 -20.56
C LYS A 360 13.94 -5.48 -21.56
N GLU A 361 15.23 -5.56 -21.24
CA GLU A 361 16.31 -5.03 -22.07
C GLU A 361 16.50 -5.84 -23.36
N GLU A 362 17.34 -5.33 -24.27
CA GLU A 362 17.75 -6.05 -25.47
C GLU A 362 18.36 -7.42 -25.12
N LYS A 363 17.99 -8.46 -25.86
CA LYS A 363 18.30 -9.85 -25.47
C LYS A 363 19.80 -10.16 -25.55
N GLU A 364 20.51 -9.53 -26.49
CA GLU A 364 21.98 -9.59 -26.58
C GLU A 364 22.67 -9.13 -25.30
N TYR A 365 22.10 -8.14 -24.61
CA TYR A 365 22.62 -7.65 -23.32
C TYR A 365 22.65 -8.76 -22.26
N TYR A 366 21.59 -9.56 -22.14
CA TYR A 366 21.54 -10.67 -21.18
C TYR A 366 22.51 -11.79 -21.54
N VAL A 367 22.66 -12.10 -22.82
CA VAL A 367 23.66 -13.07 -23.31
C VAL A 367 25.06 -12.60 -22.91
N ASN A 368 25.38 -11.34 -23.12
CA ASN A 368 26.66 -10.75 -22.75
C ASN A 368 26.92 -10.77 -21.24
N LEU A 369 25.90 -10.44 -20.43
CA LEU A 369 26.01 -10.51 -18.97
C LEU A 369 26.25 -11.92 -18.47
N SER A 370 25.50 -12.90 -19.00
CA SER A 370 25.61 -14.32 -18.61
C SER A 370 26.99 -14.90 -18.92
N GLY A 371 27.63 -14.45 -20.01
CA GLY A 371 28.99 -14.87 -20.39
C GLY A 371 30.12 -14.24 -19.57
N ALA A 372 29.82 -13.22 -18.76
CA ALA A 372 30.83 -12.41 -18.09
C ALA A 372 31.71 -13.21 -17.13
N GLU A 373 31.19 -14.17 -16.40
CA GLU A 373 31.96 -14.99 -15.46
C GLU A 373 32.99 -15.88 -16.15
N LYS A 374 32.59 -16.49 -17.27
CA LYS A 374 33.50 -17.30 -18.10
C LYS A 374 34.59 -16.46 -18.76
N GLU A 375 34.22 -15.29 -19.26
CA GLU A 375 35.19 -14.34 -19.82
C GLU A 375 36.13 -13.77 -18.76
N LEU A 376 35.64 -13.48 -17.56
CA LEU A 376 36.45 -13.05 -16.43
C LEU A 376 37.52 -14.09 -16.08
N GLY A 377 37.17 -15.36 -16.09
CA GLY A 377 38.16 -16.46 -15.90
C GLY A 377 39.27 -16.46 -16.95
N LYS A 378 38.94 -16.19 -18.23
CA LYS A 378 39.94 -16.07 -19.30
C LYS A 378 40.83 -14.80 -19.15
N VAL A 379 40.20 -13.68 -18.81
CA VAL A 379 40.91 -12.41 -18.60
C VAL A 379 41.88 -12.51 -17.41
N ASN A 380 41.44 -13.09 -16.29
CA ASN A 380 42.31 -13.29 -15.13
C ASN A 380 43.51 -14.18 -15.42
N LYS A 381 43.33 -15.27 -16.17
CA LYS A 381 44.46 -16.11 -16.62
C LYS A 381 45.48 -15.30 -17.47
N LYS A 382 44.97 -14.49 -18.42
CA LYS A 382 45.82 -13.64 -19.25
C LYS A 382 46.55 -12.59 -18.41
N LYS A 383 45.81 -11.99 -17.43
CA LYS A 383 46.39 -11.00 -16.52
C LYS A 383 47.53 -11.59 -15.70
N THR A 384 47.33 -12.76 -15.08
CA THR A 384 48.37 -13.42 -14.28
C THR A 384 49.62 -13.76 -15.13
N ALA A 385 49.41 -14.28 -16.34
CA ALA A 385 50.56 -14.57 -17.25
C ALA A 385 51.31 -13.31 -17.66
N LEU A 386 50.59 -12.19 -17.88
CA LEU A 386 51.17 -10.92 -18.24
C LEU A 386 51.90 -10.27 -17.06
N GLU A 387 51.35 -10.35 -15.85
CA GLU A 387 52.01 -9.90 -14.61
C GLU A 387 53.35 -10.63 -14.39
N GLU A 388 53.38 -11.94 -14.63
CA GLU A 388 54.59 -12.73 -14.53
C GLU A 388 55.63 -12.34 -15.60
N THR A 389 55.19 -12.08 -16.85
CA THR A 389 56.03 -11.59 -17.92
C THR A 389 56.61 -10.21 -17.56
N ILE A 390 55.81 -9.29 -17.05
CA ILE A 390 56.27 -7.97 -16.61
C ILE A 390 57.26 -8.08 -15.46
N ARG A 391 57.04 -9.00 -14.52
CA ARG A 391 58.00 -9.24 -13.42
C ARG A 391 59.33 -9.70 -13.94
N THR A 392 59.36 -10.68 -14.86
CA THR A 392 60.56 -11.20 -15.46
C THR A 392 61.35 -10.13 -16.23
N LEU A 393 60.64 -9.28 -17.01
CA LEU A 393 61.26 -8.16 -17.73
C LEU A 393 61.83 -7.11 -16.75
N LYS A 394 61.17 -6.82 -15.65
CA LYS A 394 61.67 -5.88 -14.63
C LYS A 394 62.89 -6.39 -13.89
N GLU A 395 62.96 -7.67 -13.63
CA GLU A 395 64.10 -8.30 -12.95
C GLU A 395 65.33 -8.52 -13.86
N GLY A 396 65.12 -8.57 -15.19
CA GLY A 396 66.13 -8.78 -16.20
C GLY A 396 66.64 -7.49 -16.87
N GLN A 397 66.58 -7.44 -18.21
CA GLN A 397 67.13 -6.36 -19.05
C GLN A 397 66.72 -4.94 -18.66
N TYR A 398 65.46 -4.75 -18.19
CA TYR A 398 64.99 -3.43 -17.78
C TYR A 398 65.74 -2.88 -16.57
N LYS A 399 66.03 -3.73 -15.60
CA LYS A 399 66.79 -3.36 -14.40
C LYS A 399 68.22 -2.95 -14.75
N GLU A 400 68.84 -3.68 -15.67
CA GLU A 400 70.17 -3.34 -16.16
C GLU A 400 70.21 -1.99 -16.91
N LEU A 401 69.22 -1.77 -17.80
CA LEU A 401 69.07 -0.50 -18.51
C LEU A 401 68.80 0.67 -17.56
N GLN A 402 67.97 0.46 -16.54
CA GLN A 402 67.66 1.49 -15.54
C GLN A 402 68.86 1.83 -14.66
N GLN A 403 69.67 0.85 -14.26
CA GLN A 403 70.92 1.08 -13.52
C GLN A 403 71.88 1.82 -14.38
N LYS A 404 72.01 1.47 -15.66
CA LYS A 404 72.88 2.15 -16.61
C LYS A 404 72.51 3.61 -16.85
N GLU A 405 71.18 3.88 -16.98
CA GLU A 405 70.64 5.24 -17.09
C GLU A 405 70.98 6.10 -15.86
N GLN A 406 70.79 5.54 -14.66
CA GLN A 406 71.09 6.25 -13.40
C GLN A 406 72.56 6.55 -13.27
N SER A 407 73.41 5.60 -13.62
CA SER A 407 74.87 5.78 -13.65
C SER A 407 75.26 6.87 -14.61
N LEU A 408 74.78 6.89 -15.85
CA LEU A 408 75.04 7.91 -16.84
C LEU A 408 74.51 9.30 -16.42
N LYS A 409 73.36 9.40 -15.77
CA LYS A 409 72.87 10.65 -15.20
C LYS A 409 73.79 11.20 -14.10
N GLN A 410 74.30 10.32 -13.28
CA GLN A 410 75.28 10.71 -12.26
C GLN A 410 76.57 11.21 -12.88
N GLN A 411 77.18 10.48 -13.85
CA GLN A 411 78.33 10.90 -14.59
C GLN A 411 78.18 12.25 -15.30
N MET A 412 76.99 12.46 -15.89
CA MET A 412 76.62 13.74 -16.50
C MET A 412 76.68 14.90 -15.50
N ARG A 413 76.15 14.68 -14.27
CA ARG A 413 76.18 15.70 -13.20
C ARG A 413 77.61 15.99 -12.75
N GLU A 414 78.43 14.97 -12.64
CA GLU A 414 79.86 15.12 -12.26
C GLU A 414 80.64 15.89 -13.32
N LEU A 415 80.43 15.57 -14.62
CA LEU A 415 81.01 16.31 -15.73
C LEU A 415 80.46 17.74 -15.91
N GLN A 416 79.26 18.03 -15.41
CA GLN A 416 78.70 19.39 -15.38
C GLN A 416 79.28 20.23 -14.24
N ALA A 417 79.71 19.60 -13.15
CA ALA A 417 80.31 20.26 -11.98
C ALA A 417 81.81 20.47 -12.11
N ALA A 418 82.52 19.70 -12.95
CA ALA A 418 83.92 19.81 -13.26
C ALA A 418 84.24 20.90 -14.29
#